data_6c4f40bcf7b2e93d8717748a246fdc1b
#
_entry.id   6c4f40bcf7b2e93d8717748a246fdc1b
#
_cell.length_a   1.000
_cell.length_b   1.000
_cell.length_c   1.000
_cell.angle_alpha   90.00
_cell.angle_beta   90.00
_cell.angle_gamma   90.00
#
_symmetry.space_group_name_H-M   'P 1'
#
loop_
_entity.id
_entity.type
_entity.pdbx_description
1 polymer ?
#
loop_
_entity_poly.entity_id
_entity_poly.type
_entity_poly.pdbx_seq_one_letter_code
_entity_poly.pdbx_strand_id
1 'polypeptide(L)'
;HNLISVHEGQVRAAANALLDAEVEVIGILFLYSFVDPIHEHQAKALCQSVLQERGVDIPVVCSADVAPVSKENNRLKSLLFQCFAAEQVRESLLAVETQAQAYGYNGRLLTLLSYGGAVNMEYPRLYETMISGPIGGLIGAQFVAEQLGLDNVVTADMGGTSFDVGLVMDKRIGITKSADIAGHRLALPMVELDSVGSGAG
;
A
#
# COMPACT_ATOMS: atom_id res chain seq x y z
N HIS A 1 -12.47 11.64 28.52
CA HIS A 1 -11.79 10.41 28.94
C HIS A 1 -10.35 10.79 29.26
N ASN A 2 -9.89 10.46 30.48
CA ASN A 2 -8.47 10.58 30.82
C ASN A 2 -7.73 9.42 30.15
N LEU A 3 -7.11 9.69 28.99
CA LEU A 3 -6.22 8.75 28.34
C LEU A 3 -4.89 8.74 29.10
N ILE A 4 -4.43 7.54 29.48
CA ILE A 4 -3.09 7.35 30.03
C ILE A 4 -2.12 7.45 28.85
N SER A 5 -1.16 8.36 28.93
CA SER A 5 -0.12 8.52 27.92
C SER A 5 0.72 7.25 27.76
N VAL A 6 1.33 7.08 26.60
CA VAL A 6 2.27 5.99 26.32
C VAL A 6 3.46 6.08 27.30
N HIS A 7 3.89 4.94 27.81
CA HIS A 7 5.02 4.90 28.75
C HIS A 7 6.33 5.13 28.00
N GLU A 8 6.84 6.36 28.06
CA GLU A 8 8.01 6.82 27.30
C GLU A 8 9.22 5.89 27.43
N GLY A 9 9.61 5.52 28.68
CA GLY A 9 10.77 4.67 28.92
C GLY A 9 10.66 3.29 28.25
N GLN A 10 9.45 2.71 28.18
CA GLN A 10 9.24 1.41 27.52
C GLN A 10 9.35 1.54 25.99
N VAL A 11 8.78 2.60 25.41
CA VAL A 11 8.89 2.83 23.96
C VAL A 11 10.33 3.08 23.54
N ARG A 12 11.05 3.92 24.29
CA ARG A 12 12.47 4.19 24.03
C ARG A 12 13.33 2.92 24.16
N ALA A 13 13.08 2.09 25.17
CA ALA A 13 13.76 0.82 25.34
C ALA A 13 13.48 -0.14 24.17
N ALA A 14 12.23 -0.24 23.74
CA ALA A 14 11.86 -1.07 22.59
C ALA A 14 12.51 -0.56 21.28
N ALA A 15 12.48 0.76 21.04
CA ALA A 15 13.13 1.35 19.87
C ALA A 15 14.64 1.06 19.84
N ASN A 16 15.33 1.23 20.98
CA ASN A 16 16.75 0.90 21.06
C ASN A 16 17.03 -0.59 20.79
N ALA A 17 16.22 -1.50 21.37
CA ALA A 17 16.37 -2.93 21.13
C ALA A 17 16.17 -3.32 19.64
N LEU A 18 15.22 -2.67 18.96
CA LEU A 18 15.02 -2.86 17.52
C LEU A 18 16.22 -2.36 16.73
N LEU A 19 16.76 -1.18 17.07
CA LEU A 19 17.94 -0.63 16.41
C LEU A 19 19.20 -1.49 16.64
N ASP A 20 19.34 -2.06 17.82
CA ASP A 20 20.43 -3.00 18.12
C ASP A 20 20.29 -4.32 17.31
N ALA A 21 19.07 -4.64 16.86
CA ALA A 21 18.79 -5.75 15.95
C ALA A 21 18.88 -5.36 14.46
N GLU A 22 19.36 -4.15 14.15
CA GLU A 22 19.60 -3.65 12.78
C GLU A 22 18.36 -3.72 11.88
N VAL A 23 17.17 -3.38 12.43
CA VAL A 23 15.93 -3.36 11.63
C VAL A 23 15.93 -2.22 10.62
N GLU A 24 15.32 -2.44 9.46
CA GLU A 24 15.23 -1.47 8.37
C GLU A 24 13.96 -0.59 8.45
N VAL A 25 12.99 -0.96 9.29
CA VAL A 25 11.74 -0.22 9.50
C VAL A 25 11.13 -0.56 10.85
N ILE A 26 10.45 0.40 11.47
CA ILE A 26 9.68 0.19 12.71
C ILE A 26 8.20 0.35 12.40
N GLY A 27 7.42 -0.72 12.60
CA GLY A 27 5.96 -0.69 12.53
C GLY A 27 5.35 -0.58 13.92
N ILE A 28 4.37 0.32 14.11
CA ILE A 28 3.67 0.53 15.38
C ILE A 28 2.20 0.15 15.19
N LEU A 29 1.69 -0.74 16.07
CA LEU A 29 0.30 -1.13 16.10
C LEU A 29 -0.18 -1.21 17.53
N PHE A 30 -1.21 -0.43 17.87
CA PHE A 30 -1.91 -0.50 19.16
C PHE A 30 -3.37 -0.87 18.98
N LEU A 31 -3.97 -1.43 20.03
CA LEU A 31 -5.39 -1.71 20.04
C LEU A 31 -6.20 -0.40 19.92
N TYR A 32 -7.31 -0.45 19.19
CA TYR A 32 -8.23 0.68 18.99
C TYR A 32 -7.63 1.95 18.36
N SER A 33 -6.41 1.92 17.86
CA SER A 33 -5.80 3.08 17.19
C SER A 33 -6.54 3.54 15.92
N PHE A 34 -7.38 2.68 15.35
CA PHE A 34 -8.28 3.05 14.25
C PHE A 34 -9.38 4.06 14.66
N VAL A 35 -9.70 4.16 15.95
CA VAL A 35 -10.65 5.14 16.52
C VAL A 35 -9.92 6.42 16.90
N ASP A 36 -8.76 6.28 17.56
CA ASP A 36 -7.93 7.40 18.00
C ASP A 36 -6.44 7.01 17.90
N PRO A 37 -5.71 7.55 16.92
CA PRO A 37 -4.31 7.19 16.66
C PRO A 37 -3.30 7.86 17.61
N ILE A 38 -3.76 8.67 18.59
CA ILE A 38 -2.89 9.52 19.41
C ILE A 38 -1.73 8.75 20.05
N HIS A 39 -1.96 7.54 20.54
CA HIS A 39 -0.93 6.73 21.18
C HIS A 39 0.10 6.20 20.18
N GLU A 40 -0.32 5.79 18.97
CA GLU A 40 0.63 5.41 17.92
C GLU A 40 1.49 6.61 17.49
N HIS A 41 0.89 7.78 17.34
CA HIS A 41 1.62 8.99 16.99
C HIS A 41 2.58 9.44 18.11
N GLN A 42 2.21 9.32 19.37
CA GLN A 42 3.12 9.54 20.50
C GLN A 42 4.30 8.57 20.48
N ALA A 43 4.03 7.28 20.27
CA ALA A 43 5.08 6.27 20.18
C ALA A 43 6.00 6.51 18.97
N LYS A 44 5.43 6.92 17.82
CA LYS A 44 6.18 7.31 16.63
C LYS A 44 7.14 8.46 16.91
N ALA A 45 6.67 9.52 17.55
CA ALA A 45 7.51 10.67 17.90
C ALA A 45 8.68 10.26 18.84
N LEU A 46 8.43 9.37 19.81
CA LEU A 46 9.47 8.83 20.68
C LEU A 46 10.49 7.97 19.93
N CYS A 47 10.02 7.10 19.02
CA CYS A 47 10.91 6.32 18.16
C CYS A 47 11.78 7.24 17.30
N GLN A 48 11.18 8.25 16.66
CA GLN A 48 11.92 9.22 15.84
C GLN A 48 12.99 9.98 16.64
N SER A 49 12.70 10.35 17.91
CA SER A 49 13.70 10.95 18.80
C SER A 49 14.88 10.01 19.04
N VAL A 50 14.63 8.72 19.30
CA VAL A 50 15.68 7.72 19.49
C VAL A 50 16.50 7.51 18.22
N LEU A 51 15.85 7.47 17.04
CA LEU A 51 16.52 7.39 15.75
C LEU A 51 17.49 8.55 15.55
N GLN A 52 17.01 9.77 15.81
CA GLN A 52 17.83 10.99 15.71
C GLN A 52 19.03 10.96 16.66
N GLU A 53 18.84 10.54 17.91
CA GLU A 53 19.91 10.40 18.91
C GLU A 53 20.98 9.37 18.49
N ARG A 54 20.53 8.31 17.79
CA ARG A 54 21.40 7.23 17.29
C ARG A 54 22.02 7.52 15.92
N GLY A 55 21.58 8.61 15.24
CA GLY A 55 22.04 8.95 13.88
C GLY A 55 21.59 7.92 12.83
N VAL A 56 20.44 7.26 13.04
CA VAL A 56 19.86 6.25 12.14
C VAL A 56 18.66 6.86 11.44
N ASP A 57 18.53 6.64 10.13
CA ASP A 57 17.41 7.11 9.32
C ASP A 57 16.67 5.91 8.71
N ILE A 58 15.66 5.44 9.42
CA ILE A 58 14.75 4.40 8.96
C ILE A 58 13.30 4.83 9.13
N PRO A 59 12.37 4.31 8.31
CA PRO A 59 10.95 4.65 8.44
C PRO A 59 10.32 4.18 9.75
N VAL A 60 9.42 5.01 10.32
CA VAL A 60 8.55 4.63 11.43
C VAL A 60 7.09 4.77 10.96
N VAL A 61 6.38 3.67 10.90
CA VAL A 61 5.05 3.56 10.29
C VAL A 61 4.00 3.20 11.34
N CYS A 62 2.92 3.99 11.41
CA CYS A 62 1.78 3.71 12.29
C CYS A 62 0.68 2.94 11.54
N SER A 63 0.11 1.93 12.18
CA SER A 63 -0.95 1.10 11.60
C SER A 63 -2.21 1.89 11.28
N ALA A 64 -2.53 2.90 12.08
CA ALA A 64 -3.68 3.78 11.89
C ALA A 64 -3.54 4.69 10.65
N ASP A 65 -2.30 5.07 10.28
CA ASP A 65 -2.04 5.85 9.07
C ASP A 65 -2.14 5.01 7.79
N VAL A 66 -1.84 3.70 7.92
CA VAL A 66 -1.87 2.74 6.81
C VAL A 66 -3.30 2.26 6.55
N ALA A 67 -3.95 1.70 7.57
CA ALA A 67 -5.26 1.04 7.43
C ALA A 67 -6.13 1.27 8.68
N PRO A 68 -6.87 2.37 8.78
CA PRO A 68 -7.69 2.68 9.97
C PRO A 68 -8.96 1.81 10.03
N VAL A 69 -8.79 0.51 10.21
CA VAL A 69 -9.89 -0.48 10.27
C VAL A 69 -9.95 -1.18 11.62
N SER A 70 -11.14 -1.60 12.03
CA SER A 70 -11.41 -2.18 13.35
C SER A 70 -10.77 -3.56 13.60
N LYS A 71 -10.37 -4.28 12.56
CA LYS A 71 -9.79 -5.61 12.68
C LYS A 71 -8.27 -5.54 12.79
N GLU A 72 -7.73 -5.68 13.99
CA GLU A 72 -6.30 -5.58 14.29
C GLU A 72 -5.45 -6.51 13.42
N ASN A 73 -5.90 -7.74 13.20
CA ASN A 73 -5.17 -8.69 12.36
C ASN A 73 -5.04 -8.22 10.90
N ASN A 74 -6.11 -7.65 10.33
CA ASN A 74 -6.06 -7.11 8.97
C ASN A 74 -5.19 -5.86 8.93
N ARG A 75 -5.30 -5.00 9.95
CA ARG A 75 -4.47 -3.80 10.09
C ARG A 75 -3.00 -4.14 10.24
N LEU A 76 -2.67 -5.17 11.05
CA LEU A 76 -1.30 -5.67 11.19
C LEU A 76 -0.75 -6.15 9.85
N LYS A 77 -1.50 -6.95 9.12
CA LYS A 77 -1.06 -7.44 7.80
C LYS A 77 -0.83 -6.28 6.82
N SER A 78 -1.74 -5.31 6.76
CA SER A 78 -1.56 -4.12 5.91
C SER A 78 -0.32 -3.31 6.31
N LEU A 79 -0.08 -3.16 7.62
CA LEU A 79 1.15 -2.52 8.14
C LEU A 79 2.40 -3.28 7.72
N LEU A 80 2.42 -4.61 7.85
CA LEU A 80 3.57 -5.44 7.44
C LEU A 80 3.83 -5.34 5.94
N PHE A 81 2.78 -5.36 5.11
CA PHE A 81 2.93 -5.15 3.67
C PHE A 81 3.46 -3.76 3.34
N GLN A 82 2.98 -2.72 4.01
CA GLN A 82 3.49 -1.37 3.86
C GLN A 82 4.98 -1.30 4.24
N CYS A 83 5.35 -1.85 5.39
CA CYS A 83 6.74 -1.87 5.85
C CYS A 83 7.67 -2.63 4.90
N PHE A 84 7.20 -3.74 4.34
CA PHE A 84 7.99 -4.58 3.45
C PHE A 84 8.11 -3.99 2.03
N ALA A 85 6.99 -3.51 1.46
CA ALA A 85 6.93 -3.20 0.04
C ALA A 85 7.12 -1.70 -0.28
N ALA A 86 6.73 -0.80 0.64
CA ALA A 86 6.61 0.61 0.27
C ALA A 86 7.91 1.25 -0.15
N GLU A 87 9.00 0.96 0.54
CA GLU A 87 10.29 1.58 0.23
C GLU A 87 10.87 1.03 -1.07
N GLN A 88 10.80 -0.28 -1.28
CA GLN A 88 11.23 -0.93 -2.52
C GLN A 88 10.45 -0.41 -3.74
N VAL A 89 9.13 -0.22 -3.59
CA VAL A 89 8.28 0.38 -4.63
C VAL A 89 8.71 1.83 -4.88
N ARG A 90 8.94 2.60 -3.84
CA ARG A 90 9.37 4.00 -3.93
C ARG A 90 10.70 4.12 -4.67
N GLU A 91 11.70 3.35 -4.29
CA GLU A 91 13.01 3.32 -4.93
C GLU A 91 12.92 2.96 -6.42
N SER A 92 12.11 1.93 -6.73
CA SER A 92 11.90 1.51 -8.12
C SER A 92 11.23 2.60 -8.95
N LEU A 93 10.22 3.27 -8.43
CA LEU A 93 9.53 4.37 -9.12
C LEU A 93 10.45 5.59 -9.28
N LEU A 94 11.26 5.93 -8.27
CA LEU A 94 12.27 7.00 -8.33
C LEU A 94 13.32 6.73 -9.40
N ALA A 95 13.79 5.48 -9.50
CA ALA A 95 14.74 5.09 -10.53
C ALA A 95 14.15 5.27 -11.95
N VAL A 96 12.88 4.86 -12.14
CA VAL A 96 12.16 5.06 -13.41
C VAL A 96 11.98 6.53 -13.72
N GLU A 97 11.60 7.37 -12.75
CA GLU A 97 11.44 8.81 -12.94
C GLU A 97 12.76 9.48 -13.32
N THR A 98 13.84 9.15 -12.60
CA THR A 98 15.18 9.66 -12.88
C THR A 98 15.63 9.32 -14.29
N GLN A 99 15.38 8.08 -14.72
CA GLN A 99 15.73 7.64 -16.06
C GLN A 99 14.87 8.32 -17.14
N ALA A 100 13.58 8.47 -16.90
CA ALA A 100 12.69 9.19 -17.80
C ALA A 100 13.12 10.65 -17.99
N GLN A 101 13.48 11.32 -16.90
CA GLN A 101 14.01 12.69 -16.91
C GLN A 101 15.33 12.78 -17.71
N ALA A 102 16.21 11.81 -17.58
CA ALA A 102 17.46 11.75 -18.36
C ALA A 102 17.19 11.62 -19.89
N TYR A 103 16.05 11.04 -20.28
CA TYR A 103 15.57 11.01 -21.68
C TYR A 103 14.74 12.23 -22.08
N GLY A 104 14.67 13.26 -21.24
CA GLY A 104 13.99 14.54 -21.55
C GLY A 104 12.52 14.58 -21.14
N TYR A 105 12.00 13.61 -20.40
CA TYR A 105 10.65 13.68 -19.84
C TYR A 105 10.61 14.68 -18.68
N ASN A 106 9.74 15.69 -18.78
CA ASN A 106 9.61 16.75 -17.76
C ASN A 106 8.27 16.68 -17.01
N GLY A 107 7.51 15.60 -17.19
CA GLY A 107 6.25 15.37 -16.49
C GLY A 107 6.47 14.74 -15.10
N ARG A 108 5.37 14.57 -14.38
CA ARG A 108 5.35 13.77 -13.14
C ARG A 108 5.06 12.32 -13.46
N LEU A 109 5.79 11.41 -12.81
CA LEU A 109 5.47 10.00 -12.86
C LEU A 109 4.31 9.73 -11.89
N LEU A 110 3.30 9.01 -12.39
CA LEU A 110 2.16 8.56 -11.59
C LEU A 110 2.11 7.03 -11.61
N THR A 111 1.69 6.44 -10.51
CA THR A 111 1.39 5.02 -10.40
C THR A 111 -0.09 4.82 -10.10
N LEU A 112 -0.64 3.69 -10.51
CA LEU A 112 -2.04 3.35 -10.28
C LEU A 112 -2.22 2.67 -8.91
N LEU A 113 -3.34 2.96 -8.27
CA LEU A 113 -3.80 2.29 -7.07
C LEU A 113 -4.61 1.04 -7.43
N SER A 114 -4.63 0.06 -6.54
CA SER A 114 -5.34 -1.22 -6.69
C SER A 114 -6.86 -1.10 -6.85
N TYR A 115 -7.43 0.07 -6.62
CA TYR A 115 -8.86 0.35 -6.77
C TYR A 115 -9.17 1.42 -7.83
N GLY A 116 -8.19 1.74 -8.67
CA GLY A 116 -8.28 2.81 -9.67
C GLY A 116 -8.01 4.19 -9.07
N GLY A 117 -7.34 4.99 -9.74
CA GLY A 117 -6.82 6.28 -9.29
C GLY A 117 -5.31 6.30 -9.49
N ALA A 118 -4.76 7.49 -9.65
CA ALA A 118 -3.34 7.67 -9.88
C ALA A 118 -2.74 8.56 -8.80
N VAL A 119 -1.58 8.19 -8.29
CA VAL A 119 -0.84 8.91 -7.27
C VAL A 119 0.61 9.08 -7.67
N ASN A 120 1.27 10.08 -7.10
CA ASN A 120 2.71 10.25 -7.23
C ASN A 120 3.46 9.42 -6.18
N MET A 121 4.78 9.44 -6.21
CA MET A 121 5.64 8.67 -5.31
C MET A 121 5.66 9.18 -3.87
N GLU A 122 5.17 10.39 -3.61
CA GLU A 122 5.03 10.94 -2.25
C GLU A 122 3.82 10.34 -1.52
N TYR A 123 2.99 9.56 -2.23
CA TYR A 123 1.84 8.91 -1.62
C TYR A 123 2.26 7.98 -0.47
N PRO A 124 1.69 8.15 0.73
CA PRO A 124 2.21 7.48 1.93
C PRO A 124 1.91 5.98 1.98
N ARG A 125 0.91 5.49 1.23
CA ARG A 125 0.44 4.10 1.27
C ARG A 125 0.75 3.36 -0.03
N LEU A 126 2.03 3.30 -0.40
CA LEU A 126 2.44 2.67 -1.65
C LEU A 126 2.11 1.16 -1.75
N TYR A 127 1.83 0.46 -0.64
CA TYR A 127 1.32 -0.90 -0.71
C TYR A 127 -0.03 -0.99 -1.47
N GLU A 128 -0.77 0.11 -1.58
CA GLU A 128 -2.02 0.18 -2.36
C GLU A 128 -1.80 0.19 -3.88
N THR A 129 -0.56 0.22 -4.36
CA THR A 129 -0.22 0.11 -5.79
C THR A 129 0.01 -1.33 -6.25
N MET A 130 -0.13 -2.30 -5.34
CA MET A 130 -0.02 -3.72 -5.69
C MET A 130 -1.07 -4.10 -6.74
N ILE A 131 -0.66 -4.92 -7.72
CA ILE A 131 -1.54 -5.41 -8.80
C ILE A 131 -2.13 -4.29 -9.67
N SER A 132 -1.43 -3.18 -9.84
CA SER A 132 -1.91 -2.02 -10.60
C SER A 132 -1.98 -2.25 -12.12
N GLY A 133 -1.17 -3.16 -12.69
CA GLY A 133 -1.13 -3.44 -14.12
C GLY A 133 -2.47 -3.93 -14.68
N PRO A 134 -2.98 -5.09 -14.26
CA PRO A 134 -4.28 -5.61 -14.70
C PRO A 134 -5.44 -4.65 -14.44
N ILE A 135 -5.38 -3.89 -13.37
CA ILE A 135 -6.40 -2.90 -13.01
C ILE A 135 -6.44 -1.75 -14.03
N GLY A 136 -5.29 -1.31 -14.48
CA GLY A 136 -5.21 -0.31 -15.56
C GLY A 136 -5.87 -0.79 -16.85
N GLY A 137 -5.66 -2.07 -17.20
CA GLY A 137 -6.31 -2.73 -18.33
C GLY A 137 -7.84 -2.77 -18.19
N LEU A 138 -8.33 -3.15 -17.01
CA LEU A 138 -9.77 -3.22 -16.76
C LEU A 138 -10.45 -1.83 -16.79
N ILE A 139 -9.83 -0.81 -16.23
CA ILE A 139 -10.32 0.57 -16.28
C ILE A 139 -10.34 1.08 -17.74
N GLY A 140 -9.30 0.77 -18.52
CA GLY A 140 -9.25 1.07 -19.95
C GLY A 140 -10.37 0.36 -20.71
N ALA A 141 -10.64 -0.89 -20.41
CA ALA A 141 -11.73 -1.64 -21.00
C ALA A 141 -13.12 -1.06 -20.65
N GLN A 142 -13.32 -0.63 -19.40
CA GLN A 142 -14.54 0.08 -19.00
C GLN A 142 -14.75 1.35 -19.84
N PHE A 143 -13.70 2.16 -19.98
CA PHE A 143 -13.76 3.38 -20.80
C PHE A 143 -14.16 3.07 -22.26
N VAL A 144 -13.54 2.06 -22.88
CA VAL A 144 -13.85 1.64 -24.25
C VAL A 144 -15.28 1.11 -24.35
N ALA A 145 -15.73 0.31 -23.38
CA ALA A 145 -17.09 -0.21 -23.32
C ALA A 145 -18.14 0.91 -23.28
N GLU A 146 -17.89 1.94 -22.48
CA GLU A 146 -18.76 3.12 -22.43
C GLU A 146 -18.87 3.84 -23.78
N GLN A 147 -17.75 4.00 -24.50
CA GLN A 147 -17.74 4.62 -25.82
C GLN A 147 -18.48 3.80 -26.89
N LEU A 148 -18.47 2.46 -26.73
CA LEU A 148 -19.15 1.53 -27.65
C LEU A 148 -20.59 1.24 -27.23
N GLY A 149 -21.06 1.76 -26.11
CA GLY A 149 -22.41 1.51 -25.59
C GLY A 149 -22.61 0.08 -25.07
N LEU A 150 -21.54 -0.60 -24.64
CA LEU A 150 -21.57 -1.93 -24.08
C LEU A 150 -21.77 -1.86 -22.55
N ASP A 151 -22.73 -2.61 -22.04
CA ASP A 151 -23.03 -2.62 -20.58
C ASP A 151 -22.18 -3.65 -19.84
N ASN A 152 -21.84 -4.77 -20.49
CA ASN A 152 -21.14 -5.88 -19.87
C ASN A 152 -19.93 -6.29 -20.73
N VAL A 153 -18.74 -6.37 -20.11
CA VAL A 153 -17.50 -6.74 -20.78
C VAL A 153 -16.70 -7.67 -19.89
N VAL A 154 -16.09 -8.68 -20.49
CA VAL A 154 -15.05 -9.51 -19.87
C VAL A 154 -13.71 -9.10 -20.44
N THR A 155 -12.76 -8.83 -19.58
CA THR A 155 -11.36 -8.60 -20.00
C THR A 155 -10.55 -9.87 -19.78
N ALA A 156 -9.58 -10.09 -20.66
CA ALA A 156 -8.60 -11.17 -20.54
C ALA A 156 -7.23 -10.57 -20.86
N ASP A 157 -6.38 -10.51 -19.87
CA ASP A 157 -5.03 -9.97 -19.96
C ASP A 157 -4.03 -11.09 -19.69
N MET A 158 -3.25 -11.46 -20.70
CA MET A 158 -2.22 -12.49 -20.61
C MET A 158 -0.84 -11.82 -20.63
N GLY A 159 -0.21 -11.74 -19.47
CA GLY A 159 1.16 -11.31 -19.33
C GLY A 159 2.19 -12.46 -19.47
N GLY A 160 3.43 -12.21 -19.07
CA GLY A 160 4.48 -13.22 -19.05
C GLY A 160 4.28 -14.30 -17.98
N THR A 161 3.65 -13.97 -16.87
CA THR A 161 3.54 -14.82 -15.67
C THR A 161 2.11 -15.15 -15.26
N SER A 162 1.14 -14.29 -15.57
CA SER A 162 -0.27 -14.45 -15.18
C SER A 162 -1.23 -14.24 -16.34
N PHE A 163 -2.41 -14.79 -16.16
CA PHE A 163 -3.60 -14.53 -16.96
C PHE A 163 -4.66 -13.94 -16.05
N ASP A 164 -5.01 -12.69 -16.30
CA ASP A 164 -5.90 -11.91 -15.45
C ASP A 164 -7.25 -11.71 -16.14
N VAL A 165 -8.33 -12.02 -15.44
CA VAL A 165 -9.71 -11.88 -15.93
C VAL A 165 -10.45 -10.88 -15.07
N GLY A 166 -10.98 -9.83 -15.69
CA GLY A 166 -11.79 -8.82 -15.04
C GLY A 166 -13.19 -8.71 -15.64
N LEU A 167 -14.12 -8.20 -14.86
CA LEU A 167 -15.51 -8.02 -15.25
C LEU A 167 -15.94 -6.56 -15.12
N VAL A 168 -16.56 -6.06 -16.18
CA VAL A 168 -17.37 -4.84 -16.16
C VAL A 168 -18.83 -5.27 -16.27
N MET A 169 -19.65 -4.98 -15.26
CA MET A 169 -21.07 -5.31 -15.23
C MET A 169 -21.88 -4.02 -15.06
N ASP A 170 -22.86 -3.82 -15.91
CA ASP A 170 -23.69 -2.60 -15.92
C ASP A 170 -22.81 -1.32 -15.94
N LYS A 171 -21.77 -1.33 -16.78
CA LYS A 171 -20.75 -0.25 -16.92
C LYS A 171 -19.95 0.02 -15.64
N ARG A 172 -19.90 -0.92 -14.70
CA ARG A 172 -19.18 -0.77 -13.42
C ARG A 172 -18.19 -1.89 -13.18
N ILE A 173 -17.09 -1.53 -12.59
CA ILE A 173 -16.09 -2.46 -12.08
C ILE A 173 -16.41 -2.75 -10.61
N GLY A 174 -16.39 -4.02 -10.22
CA GLY A 174 -16.53 -4.44 -8.83
C GLY A 174 -15.32 -4.02 -8.01
N ILE A 175 -15.54 -3.50 -6.80
CA ILE A 175 -14.47 -3.17 -5.86
C ILE A 175 -14.73 -3.89 -4.54
N THR A 176 -13.81 -4.76 -4.15
CA THR A 176 -13.81 -5.36 -2.81
C THR A 176 -13.17 -4.39 -1.80
N LYS A 177 -13.63 -4.45 -0.53
CA LYS A 177 -13.06 -3.64 0.56
C LYS A 177 -11.85 -4.27 1.22
N SER A 178 -11.58 -5.53 0.93
CA SER A 178 -10.44 -6.25 1.47
C SER A 178 -9.97 -7.30 0.49
N ALA A 179 -8.74 -7.13 0.02
CA ALA A 179 -8.09 -8.07 -0.87
C ALA A 179 -7.60 -9.31 -0.12
N ASP A 180 -7.66 -10.46 -0.77
CA ASP A 180 -6.88 -11.63 -0.36
C ASP A 180 -5.68 -11.78 -1.29
N ILE A 181 -4.50 -11.59 -0.75
CA ILE A 181 -3.24 -11.67 -1.50
C ILE A 181 -2.40 -12.79 -0.89
N ALA A 182 -2.17 -13.84 -1.64
CA ALA A 182 -1.40 -15.02 -1.21
C ALA A 182 -1.90 -15.62 0.12
N GLY A 183 -3.21 -15.70 0.33
CA GLY A 183 -3.84 -16.19 1.57
C GLY A 183 -3.81 -15.18 2.74
N HIS A 184 -3.41 -13.96 2.48
CA HIS A 184 -3.42 -12.89 3.47
C HIS A 184 -4.51 -11.86 3.16
N ARG A 185 -5.51 -11.80 4.05
CA ARG A 185 -6.56 -10.79 3.94
C ARG A 185 -6.07 -9.44 4.44
N LEU A 186 -5.97 -8.48 3.53
CA LEU A 186 -5.52 -7.12 3.78
C LEU A 186 -6.71 -6.16 3.87
N ALA A 187 -6.56 -5.07 4.60
CA ALA A 187 -7.47 -3.94 4.55
C ALA A 187 -7.09 -3.04 3.34
N LEU A 188 -7.22 -3.61 2.15
CA LEU A 188 -6.89 -2.98 0.88
C LEU A 188 -8.10 -3.02 -0.03
N PRO A 189 -8.72 -1.87 -0.38
CA PRO A 189 -9.67 -1.82 -1.47
C PRO A 189 -8.98 -2.24 -2.77
N MET A 190 -9.61 -3.13 -3.52
CA MET A 190 -9.06 -3.63 -4.77
C MET A 190 -10.18 -3.89 -5.77
N VAL A 191 -9.91 -3.64 -7.03
CA VAL A 191 -10.78 -4.05 -8.12
C VAL A 191 -10.89 -5.58 -8.13
N GLU A 192 -12.10 -6.07 -8.34
CA GLU A 192 -12.36 -7.51 -8.42
C GLU A 192 -11.83 -8.05 -9.74
N LEU A 193 -10.83 -8.91 -9.66
CA LEU A 193 -10.28 -9.65 -10.78
C LEU A 193 -9.80 -11.03 -10.31
N ASP A 194 -9.86 -12.01 -11.21
CA ASP A 194 -9.31 -13.33 -11.00
C ASP A 194 -7.98 -13.46 -11.74
N SER A 195 -6.96 -13.97 -11.05
CA SER A 195 -5.62 -14.16 -11.60
C SER A 195 -5.21 -15.63 -11.54
N VAL A 196 -4.81 -16.17 -12.68
CA VAL A 196 -4.32 -17.55 -12.80
C VAL A 196 -2.86 -17.51 -13.20
N GLY A 197 -2.03 -18.28 -12.52
CA GLY A 197 -0.59 -18.40 -12.81
C GLY A 197 -0.34 -19.15 -14.14
N SER A 198 -0.77 -18.58 -15.25
CA SER A 198 -0.60 -19.12 -16.60
C SER A 198 -0.23 -17.99 -17.53
N GLY A 199 1.04 -17.75 -17.72
CA GLY A 199 1.58 -16.74 -18.62
C GLY A 199 2.16 -17.32 -19.91
N ALA A 200 2.46 -16.46 -20.87
CA ALA A 200 3.01 -16.82 -22.18
C ALA A 200 4.56 -16.79 -22.23
N GLY A 201 5.21 -16.53 -21.09
CA GLY A 201 6.67 -16.45 -20.96
C GLY A 201 7.35 -17.74 -20.58
#